data_36f3c6d9b4bef2e38bc9998fac7b0669
#
_entry.id   36f3c6d9b4bef2e38bc9998fac7b0669
#
_cell.length_a   1.000
_cell.length_b   1.000
_cell.length_c   1.000
_cell.angle_alpha   90.00
_cell.angle_beta   90.00
_cell.angle_gamma   90.00
#
_symmetry.space_group_name_H-M   'P 1'
#
loop_
_entity.id
_entity.type
_entity.pdbx_description
1 polymer ?
#
loop_
_entity_poly.entity_id
_entity_poly.type
_entity_poly.pdbx_seq_one_letter_code
_entity_poly.pdbx_strand_id
1 'polypeptide(L)'
;VFIDPPFGDNLPYSELNFLWEAWHGVYTCAMQDAVVSGSQKKSLSKYTEMMAACLQQVYRVLKPGRWVTVEFHNSKNAVWTAIQEAMGRAGFIIADVSVLDKGMKTKKQMHAKAVDKDLVISAYKPNGGLEDRFELEAGSEEGVWDFVRTHLRQLPVFISRNGAGHVIPERQRVLLFDRMVAFHVQRTVSVPMSAGDFYQGLAEKFSERDGMYFLSDQVEEYERKRMTFSELSQMDLFVSDEASAIQWLRQQLKEQPRTFQDLQPVFMRDTQGGWDKHERRLELMELLQQNFIQYDGTEEVPSQIHAYLSKNYKDLRGKPKDDPALRAKAKDRWFVPDPKKSGDLEKLRERSLLREFEEYRASKGKSIKVFRVEAMRAGFKAAYDKKDYRAIVDMAERLPDKVLQEDEKMLMYYDVAQMRLGDDDDSALFS
;
A
#
# COMPACT_ATOMS: atom_id res chain seq x y z
N VAL A 1 0.92 3.59 25.07
CA VAL A 1 1.95 2.55 24.95
C VAL A 1 2.76 2.83 23.70
N PHE A 2 4.09 2.68 23.79
CA PHE A 2 5.00 2.70 22.62
C PHE A 2 5.66 1.33 22.52
N ILE A 3 5.71 0.77 21.31
CA ILE A 3 6.31 -0.53 21.04
C ILE A 3 7.15 -0.50 19.76
N ASP A 4 8.26 -1.24 19.79
CA ASP A 4 9.13 -1.54 18.66
C ASP A 4 9.15 -3.07 18.51
N PRO A 5 8.20 -3.65 17.74
CA PRO A 5 8.04 -5.09 17.65
C PRO A 5 9.03 -5.71 16.65
N PRO A 6 9.16 -7.05 16.62
CA PRO A 6 9.90 -7.72 15.57
C PRO A 6 9.39 -7.40 14.16
N PHE A 7 10.28 -7.07 13.22
CA PHE A 7 9.96 -6.61 11.87
C PHE A 7 9.94 -7.75 10.83
N GLY A 8 9.30 -8.86 11.14
CA GLY A 8 9.17 -9.99 10.23
C GLY A 8 10.44 -10.83 10.13
N ASP A 9 11.15 -10.79 9.00
CA ASP A 9 12.33 -11.60 8.72
C ASP A 9 13.67 -10.88 8.98
N ASN A 10 13.66 -9.71 9.62
CA ASN A 10 14.86 -8.90 9.78
C ASN A 10 15.84 -9.47 10.80
N LEU A 11 15.37 -9.87 11.98
CA LEU A 11 16.20 -10.31 13.09
C LEU A 11 15.52 -11.44 13.87
N PRO A 12 16.16 -12.61 14.04
CA PRO A 12 15.70 -13.64 14.95
C PRO A 12 16.13 -13.31 16.39
N TYR A 13 15.25 -12.73 17.17
CA TYR A 13 15.58 -12.27 18.53
C TYR A 13 15.96 -13.39 19.49
N SER A 14 15.38 -14.58 19.33
CA SER A 14 15.77 -15.77 20.09
C SER A 14 17.23 -16.16 19.88
N GLU A 15 17.79 -15.95 18.67
CA GLU A 15 19.19 -16.20 18.37
C GLU A 15 20.10 -15.10 18.90
N LEU A 16 19.68 -13.83 18.83
CA LEU A 16 20.43 -12.70 19.34
C LEU A 16 20.52 -12.69 20.86
N ASN A 17 19.44 -13.06 21.54
CA ASN A 17 19.39 -13.11 23.00
C ASN A 17 20.20 -14.27 23.58
N PHE A 18 20.51 -15.31 22.78
CA PHE A 18 21.19 -16.51 23.22
C PHE A 18 22.45 -16.23 24.05
N LEU A 19 23.27 -15.25 23.64
CA LEU A 19 24.50 -14.90 24.34
C LEU A 19 24.23 -14.43 25.77
N TRP A 20 23.21 -13.61 25.97
CA TRP A 20 22.83 -13.06 27.27
C TRP A 20 22.11 -14.11 28.13
N GLU A 21 21.22 -14.84 27.49
CA GLU A 21 20.41 -15.88 28.14
C GLU A 21 21.28 -17.05 28.63
N ALA A 22 22.35 -17.38 27.91
CA ALA A 22 23.31 -18.40 28.31
C ALA A 22 23.95 -18.10 29.67
N TRP A 23 24.24 -16.83 29.96
CA TRP A 23 24.78 -16.40 31.26
C TRP A 23 23.75 -16.52 32.40
N HIS A 24 22.47 -16.39 32.09
CA HIS A 24 21.38 -16.49 33.05
C HIS A 24 20.82 -17.91 33.18
N GLY A 25 21.29 -18.86 32.38
CA GLY A 25 20.81 -20.24 32.37
C GLY A 25 19.36 -20.39 31.91
N VAL A 26 18.85 -19.42 31.14
CA VAL A 26 17.50 -19.42 30.55
C VAL A 26 17.59 -19.30 29.04
N TYR A 27 16.58 -19.74 28.32
CA TYR A 27 16.55 -19.67 26.87
C TYR A 27 15.17 -19.31 26.37
N THR A 28 15.10 -18.34 25.46
CA THR A 28 13.86 -18.01 24.74
C THR A 28 13.47 -19.17 23.84
N CYS A 29 12.24 -19.61 23.95
CA CYS A 29 11.71 -20.66 23.08
C CYS A 29 11.56 -20.11 21.64
N ALA A 30 12.41 -20.57 20.73
CA ALA A 30 12.36 -20.15 19.32
C ALA A 30 10.98 -20.41 18.67
N MET A 31 10.21 -21.37 19.14
CA MET A 31 8.84 -21.63 18.68
C MET A 31 7.89 -20.47 18.95
N GLN A 32 8.14 -19.68 19.97
CA GLN A 32 7.32 -18.53 20.39
C GLN A 32 7.86 -17.18 19.85
N ASP A 33 8.99 -17.20 19.17
CA ASP A 33 9.56 -16.01 18.55
C ASP A 33 8.71 -15.54 17.35
N ALA A 34 8.25 -14.29 17.38
CA ALA A 34 7.42 -13.72 16.33
C ALA A 34 8.31 -13.28 15.14
N VAL A 35 8.68 -14.22 14.30
CA VAL A 35 9.56 -14.02 13.15
C VAL A 35 9.00 -14.72 11.91
N VAL A 36 9.30 -14.19 10.73
CA VAL A 36 9.13 -14.90 9.45
C VAL A 36 10.44 -15.63 9.16
N SER A 37 10.44 -16.95 9.22
CA SER A 37 11.67 -17.74 9.09
C SER A 37 11.41 -19.09 8.42
N GLY A 38 12.10 -19.34 7.30
CA GLY A 38 12.06 -20.64 6.62
C GLY A 38 12.69 -21.75 7.46
N SER A 39 13.79 -21.49 8.20
CA SER A 39 14.45 -22.45 9.09
C SER A 39 13.57 -22.87 10.27
N GLN A 40 12.77 -21.93 10.80
CA GLN A 40 11.81 -22.19 11.87
C GLN A 40 10.42 -22.61 11.34
N LYS A 41 10.24 -22.78 10.02
CA LYS A 41 8.96 -23.10 9.36
C LYS A 41 7.83 -22.13 9.74
N LYS A 42 8.14 -20.85 9.90
CA LYS A 42 7.19 -19.79 10.22
C LYS A 42 6.89 -18.94 8.99
N SER A 43 5.67 -19.05 8.51
CA SER A 43 5.15 -18.23 7.42
C SER A 43 4.78 -16.82 7.88
N LEU A 44 4.50 -15.94 6.93
CA LEU A 44 3.96 -14.61 7.21
C LEU A 44 2.62 -14.68 7.96
N SER A 45 1.74 -15.64 7.62
CA SER A 45 0.49 -15.87 8.32
C SER A 45 0.72 -16.22 9.79
N LYS A 46 1.72 -17.09 10.08
CA LYS A 46 2.06 -17.44 11.47
C LYS A 46 2.61 -16.26 12.24
N TYR A 47 3.45 -15.44 11.61
CA TYR A 47 3.92 -14.18 12.19
C TYR A 47 2.75 -13.24 12.51
N THR A 48 1.80 -13.07 11.58
CA THR A 48 0.59 -12.24 11.79
C THR A 48 -0.23 -12.71 12.98
N GLU A 49 -0.44 -14.02 13.12
CA GLU A 49 -1.14 -14.60 14.27
C GLU A 49 -0.43 -14.31 15.62
N MET A 50 0.89 -14.49 15.65
CA MET A 50 1.69 -14.26 16.86
C MET A 50 1.69 -12.78 17.23
N MET A 51 1.85 -11.88 16.24
CA MET A 51 1.77 -10.44 16.46
C MET A 51 0.39 -10.01 16.94
N ALA A 52 -0.69 -10.56 16.37
CA ALA A 52 -2.05 -10.30 16.83
C ALA A 52 -2.25 -10.73 18.28
N ALA A 53 -1.74 -11.90 18.69
CA ALA A 53 -1.83 -12.37 20.07
C ALA A 53 -1.08 -11.44 21.06
N CYS A 54 0.12 -10.95 20.68
CA CYS A 54 0.86 -9.97 21.48
C CYS A 54 0.11 -8.65 21.58
N LEU A 55 -0.38 -8.12 20.45
CA LEU A 55 -1.12 -6.88 20.40
C LEU A 55 -2.45 -6.94 21.15
N GLN A 56 -3.11 -8.11 21.21
CA GLN A 56 -4.28 -8.34 22.06
C GLN A 56 -3.96 -8.14 23.54
N GLN A 57 -2.77 -8.56 24.02
CA GLN A 57 -2.37 -8.30 25.40
C GLN A 57 -2.12 -6.81 25.65
N VAL A 58 -1.51 -6.10 24.68
CA VAL A 58 -1.38 -4.64 24.73
C VAL A 58 -2.76 -3.97 24.77
N TYR A 59 -3.68 -4.41 23.92
CA TYR A 59 -5.06 -3.93 23.91
C TYR A 59 -5.76 -4.15 25.23
N ARG A 60 -5.60 -5.34 25.85
CA ARG A 60 -6.20 -5.69 27.14
C ARG A 60 -5.78 -4.73 28.25
N VAL A 61 -4.48 -4.40 28.34
CA VAL A 61 -3.96 -3.54 29.41
C VAL A 61 -4.09 -2.05 29.13
N LEU A 62 -4.25 -1.66 27.86
CA LEU A 62 -4.43 -0.26 27.47
C LEU A 62 -5.81 0.23 27.91
N LYS A 63 -5.87 1.37 28.57
CA LYS A 63 -7.15 1.99 28.94
C LYS A 63 -7.93 2.43 27.70
N PRO A 64 -9.28 2.31 27.69
CA PRO A 64 -10.13 2.84 26.60
C PRO A 64 -9.83 4.30 26.29
N GLY A 65 -9.90 4.69 25.01
CA GLY A 65 -9.57 6.03 24.52
C GLY A 65 -8.09 6.37 24.56
N ARG A 66 -7.19 5.42 24.87
CA ARG A 66 -5.74 5.64 24.88
C ARG A 66 -5.07 5.06 23.65
N TRP A 67 -3.84 5.49 23.42
CA TRP A 67 -3.09 5.28 22.19
C TRP A 67 -1.98 4.24 22.35
N VAL A 68 -1.75 3.51 21.26
CA VAL A 68 -0.55 2.72 21.02
C VAL A 68 0.17 3.30 19.83
N THR A 69 1.49 3.43 19.95
CA THR A 69 2.38 3.82 18.86
C THR A 69 3.30 2.65 18.57
N VAL A 70 3.32 2.22 17.31
CA VAL A 70 4.14 1.10 16.83
C VAL A 70 5.17 1.64 15.87
N GLU A 71 6.44 1.53 16.20
CA GLU A 71 7.53 1.75 15.24
C GLU A 71 7.68 0.50 14.37
N PHE A 72 7.90 0.67 13.08
CA PHE A 72 7.96 -0.44 12.13
C PHE A 72 9.00 -0.18 11.04
N HIS A 73 9.85 -1.18 10.80
CA HIS A 73 10.92 -1.12 9.82
C HIS A 73 10.99 -2.40 8.98
N ASN A 74 10.45 -2.38 7.78
CA ASN A 74 10.63 -3.47 6.81
C ASN A 74 10.48 -2.93 5.38
N SER A 75 11.17 -3.54 4.42
CA SER A 75 11.10 -3.18 3.00
C SER A 75 9.99 -3.90 2.23
N LYS A 76 9.33 -4.90 2.85
CA LYS A 76 8.31 -5.73 2.19
C LYS A 76 6.91 -5.25 2.52
N ASN A 77 6.13 -4.94 1.49
CA ASN A 77 4.72 -4.55 1.65
C ASN A 77 3.89 -5.61 2.36
N ALA A 78 4.17 -6.90 2.11
CA ALA A 78 3.44 -7.99 2.74
C ALA A 78 3.59 -7.99 4.28
N VAL A 79 4.76 -7.65 4.81
CA VAL A 79 4.98 -7.56 6.27
C VAL A 79 4.28 -6.32 6.84
N TRP A 80 4.27 -5.20 6.09
CA TRP A 80 3.49 -4.02 6.42
C TRP A 80 2.00 -4.32 6.56
N THR A 81 1.43 -5.03 5.59
CA THR A 81 0.01 -5.46 5.65
C THR A 81 -0.25 -6.38 6.83
N ALA A 82 0.68 -7.30 7.14
CA ALA A 82 0.57 -8.22 8.26
C ALA A 82 0.50 -7.49 9.62
N ILE A 83 1.28 -6.42 9.82
CA ILE A 83 1.21 -5.59 11.04
C ILE A 83 -0.12 -4.86 11.15
N GLN A 84 -0.61 -4.26 10.06
CA GLN A 84 -1.92 -3.60 10.05
C GLN A 84 -3.05 -4.58 10.38
N GLU A 85 -3.02 -5.76 9.77
CA GLU A 85 -3.98 -6.83 10.03
C GLU A 85 -3.92 -7.31 11.50
N ALA A 86 -2.71 -7.49 12.04
CA ALA A 86 -2.53 -7.89 13.43
C ALA A 86 -3.08 -6.84 14.42
N MET A 87 -2.85 -5.53 14.13
CA MET A 87 -3.42 -4.45 14.92
C MET A 87 -4.95 -4.43 14.86
N GLY A 88 -5.51 -4.61 13.66
CA GLY A 88 -6.95 -4.72 13.45
C GLY A 88 -7.55 -5.90 14.23
N ARG A 89 -6.98 -7.11 14.08
CA ARG A 89 -7.40 -8.31 14.82
C ARG A 89 -7.36 -8.14 16.34
N ALA A 90 -6.43 -7.32 16.84
CA ALA A 90 -6.35 -6.98 18.25
C ALA A 90 -7.43 -5.97 18.70
N GLY A 91 -8.15 -5.32 17.78
CA GLY A 91 -9.21 -4.35 18.06
C GLY A 91 -8.77 -2.88 18.01
N PHE A 92 -7.51 -2.58 17.64
CA PHE A 92 -7.04 -1.21 17.49
C PHE A 92 -7.58 -0.55 16.21
N ILE A 93 -7.81 0.75 16.27
CA ILE A 93 -8.16 1.58 15.13
C ILE A 93 -6.96 2.46 14.79
N ILE A 94 -6.43 2.29 13.56
CA ILE A 94 -5.32 3.09 13.06
C ILE A 94 -5.81 4.50 12.75
N ALA A 95 -5.08 5.50 13.21
CA ALA A 95 -5.45 6.90 13.08
C ALA A 95 -4.39 7.77 12.38
N ASP A 96 -3.14 7.33 12.33
CA ASP A 96 -2.07 7.99 11.57
C ASP A 96 -0.93 7.03 11.28
N VAL A 97 -0.28 7.25 10.14
CA VAL A 97 0.97 6.59 9.78
C VAL A 97 1.96 7.66 9.32
N SER A 98 2.98 7.84 10.11
CA SER A 98 4.03 8.85 9.88
C SER A 98 5.34 8.19 9.47
N VAL A 99 6.16 8.93 8.72
CA VAL A 99 7.53 8.50 8.36
C VAL A 99 8.51 9.15 9.33
N LEU A 100 9.33 8.34 10.01
CA LEU A 100 10.39 8.79 10.89
C LEU A 100 11.74 8.74 10.17
N ASP A 101 12.39 9.90 10.04
CA ASP A 101 13.75 10.01 9.53
C ASP A 101 14.73 10.01 10.72
N LYS A 102 15.49 8.93 10.86
CA LYS A 102 16.44 8.76 11.97
C LYS A 102 17.74 9.58 11.79
N GLY A 103 17.99 10.14 10.60
CA GLY A 103 19.19 10.93 10.29
C GLY A 103 20.52 10.13 10.29
N MET A 104 20.57 8.97 10.93
CA MET A 104 21.77 8.11 11.00
C MET A 104 21.49 6.78 10.28
N LYS A 105 22.46 6.35 9.44
CA LYS A 105 22.38 5.08 8.70
C LYS A 105 23.20 4.00 9.37
N THR A 106 22.62 2.83 9.59
CA THR A 106 23.36 1.62 9.99
C THR A 106 24.12 1.04 8.78
N LYS A 107 25.11 0.19 9.03
CA LYS A 107 25.86 -0.50 7.94
C LYS A 107 24.92 -1.28 6.99
N LYS A 108 23.84 -1.89 7.49
CA LYS A 108 22.84 -2.61 6.69
C LYS A 108 22.03 -1.65 5.82
N GLN A 109 21.75 -0.45 6.30
CA GLN A 109 21.00 0.60 5.58
C GLN A 109 21.84 1.33 4.53
N MET A 110 23.16 1.09 4.47
CA MET A 110 24.00 1.63 3.40
C MET A 110 23.83 0.88 2.06
N HIS A 111 23.14 -0.25 2.04
CA HIS A 111 22.79 -0.93 0.80
C HIS A 111 21.64 -0.21 0.08
N ALA A 112 21.75 -0.10 -1.25
CA ALA A 112 20.79 0.63 -2.09
C ALA A 112 19.32 0.17 -1.95
N LYS A 113 19.08 -1.08 -1.51
CA LYS A 113 17.74 -1.67 -1.32
C LYS A 113 17.27 -1.67 0.14
N ALA A 114 18.07 -1.18 1.09
CA ALA A 114 17.66 -1.10 2.48
C ALA A 114 16.79 0.14 2.72
N VAL A 115 15.82 0.06 3.61
CA VAL A 115 15.03 1.21 4.07
C VAL A 115 15.84 1.97 5.13
N ASP A 116 15.88 3.29 5.07
CA ASP A 116 16.59 4.15 6.04
C ASP A 116 15.62 4.97 6.91
N LYS A 117 14.33 4.88 6.65
CA LYS A 117 13.27 5.55 7.40
C LYS A 117 12.31 4.51 7.96
N ASP A 118 11.81 4.78 9.14
CA ASP A 118 10.82 3.93 9.77
C ASP A 118 9.43 4.50 9.62
N LEU A 119 8.43 3.63 9.73
CA LEU A 119 7.05 4.03 9.87
C LEU A 119 6.66 4.04 11.35
N VAL A 120 5.90 5.03 11.73
CA VAL A 120 5.31 5.17 13.06
C VAL A 120 3.80 5.10 12.91
N ILE A 121 3.22 4.00 13.36
CA ILE A 121 1.79 3.77 13.32
C ILE A 121 1.20 4.24 14.64
N SER A 122 0.29 5.19 14.58
CA SER A 122 -0.49 5.63 15.74
C SER A 122 -1.90 5.05 15.65
N ALA A 123 -2.29 4.29 16.66
CA ALA A 123 -3.62 3.70 16.74
C ALA A 123 -4.19 3.86 18.16
N TYR A 124 -5.48 3.75 18.30
CA TYR A 124 -6.13 3.88 19.60
C TYR A 124 -7.05 2.70 19.91
N LYS A 125 -7.25 2.46 21.21
CA LYS A 125 -8.31 1.60 21.71
C LYS A 125 -9.59 2.42 21.78
N PRO A 126 -10.70 2.01 21.13
CA PRO A 126 -11.99 2.69 21.27
C PRO A 126 -12.36 2.94 22.72
N ASN A 127 -13.04 4.03 23.00
CA ASN A 127 -13.55 4.24 24.35
C ASN A 127 -14.80 3.36 24.60
N GLY A 128 -15.03 2.94 25.83
CA GLY A 128 -16.11 2.04 26.19
C GLY A 128 -17.51 2.56 25.78
N GLY A 129 -17.68 3.89 25.68
CA GLY A 129 -18.94 4.46 25.23
C GLY A 129 -19.27 4.18 23.75
N LEU A 130 -18.26 4.03 22.85
CA LEU A 130 -18.49 3.62 21.48
C LEU A 130 -18.89 2.14 21.40
N GLU A 131 -18.21 1.28 22.12
CA GLU A 131 -18.52 -0.17 22.14
C GLU A 131 -19.93 -0.43 22.67
N ASP A 132 -20.29 0.20 23.80
CA ASP A 132 -21.61 0.04 24.41
C ASP A 132 -22.74 0.54 23.47
N ARG A 133 -22.54 1.68 22.80
CA ARG A 133 -23.51 2.20 21.83
C ARG A 133 -23.57 1.34 20.56
N PHE A 134 -22.41 0.84 20.11
CA PHE A 134 -22.35 -0.02 18.94
C PHE A 134 -23.05 -1.36 19.17
N GLU A 135 -22.99 -1.94 20.36
CA GLU A 135 -23.75 -3.15 20.70
C GLU A 135 -25.27 -2.94 20.62
N LEU A 136 -25.73 -1.74 20.99
CA LEU A 136 -27.17 -1.39 20.90
C LEU A 136 -27.63 -1.13 19.47
N GLU A 137 -26.76 -0.62 18.62
CA GLU A 137 -27.06 -0.18 17.25
C GLU A 137 -26.37 -1.06 16.18
N ALA A 138 -25.91 -2.24 16.58
CA ALA A 138 -25.17 -3.16 15.71
C ALA A 138 -25.96 -3.48 14.44
N GLY A 139 -25.34 -3.21 13.26
CA GLY A 139 -25.97 -3.41 11.96
C GLY A 139 -26.97 -2.33 11.54
N SER A 140 -27.10 -1.23 12.29
CA SER A 140 -27.87 -0.05 11.90
C SER A 140 -27.00 1.01 11.22
N GLU A 141 -27.61 1.87 10.41
CA GLU A 141 -26.93 3.03 9.81
C GLU A 141 -26.43 4.02 10.87
N GLU A 142 -27.15 4.18 11.99
CA GLU A 142 -26.74 5.10 13.04
C GLU A 142 -25.47 4.63 13.73
N GLY A 143 -25.26 3.33 13.90
CA GLY A 143 -24.00 2.75 14.39
C GLY A 143 -22.80 3.08 13.49
N VAL A 144 -23.00 3.12 12.16
CA VAL A 144 -21.99 3.56 11.20
C VAL A 144 -21.60 5.03 11.46
N TRP A 145 -22.61 5.91 11.59
CA TRP A 145 -22.36 7.34 11.76
C TRP A 145 -21.79 7.68 13.14
N ASP A 146 -22.14 6.93 14.18
CA ASP A 146 -21.51 7.07 15.51
C ASP A 146 -20.04 6.68 15.48
N PHE A 147 -19.70 5.61 14.76
CA PHE A 147 -18.31 5.25 14.51
C PHE A 147 -17.57 6.40 13.80
N VAL A 148 -18.09 6.93 12.70
CA VAL A 148 -17.45 8.02 11.92
C VAL A 148 -17.26 9.25 12.79
N ARG A 149 -18.28 9.68 13.55
CA ARG A 149 -18.16 10.81 14.47
C ARG A 149 -17.06 10.61 15.51
N THR A 150 -17.01 9.42 16.09
CA THR A 150 -16.01 9.07 17.12
C THR A 150 -14.61 9.03 16.51
N HIS A 151 -14.45 8.44 15.34
CA HIS A 151 -13.18 8.37 14.64
C HIS A 151 -12.66 9.77 14.25
N LEU A 152 -13.48 10.59 13.61
CA LEU A 152 -13.12 11.97 13.25
C LEU A 152 -12.71 12.81 14.45
N ARG A 153 -13.30 12.56 15.64
CA ARG A 153 -12.93 13.24 16.88
C ARG A 153 -11.55 12.87 17.39
N GLN A 154 -11.10 11.66 17.13
CA GLN A 154 -9.77 11.17 17.50
C GLN A 154 -8.67 11.65 16.53
N LEU A 155 -9.02 11.96 15.29
CA LEU A 155 -8.05 12.37 14.28
C LEU A 155 -7.57 13.81 14.50
N PRO A 156 -6.29 14.12 14.21
CA PRO A 156 -5.81 15.50 14.21
C PRO A 156 -6.63 16.35 13.23
N VAL A 157 -6.91 17.59 13.59
CA VAL A 157 -7.68 18.50 12.71
C VAL A 157 -6.79 19.07 11.60
N PHE A 158 -5.51 19.29 11.88
CA PHE A 158 -4.55 19.85 10.92
C PHE A 158 -3.15 19.33 11.20
N ILE A 159 -2.41 19.01 10.14
CA ILE A 159 -1.00 18.62 10.20
C ILE A 159 -0.19 19.56 9.31
N SER A 160 0.93 20.07 9.82
CA SER A 160 1.90 20.82 9.03
C SER A 160 3.27 20.19 9.12
N ARG A 161 3.98 20.11 7.98
CA ARG A 161 5.36 19.60 7.89
C ARG A 161 6.14 20.48 6.90
N ASN A 162 7.36 20.84 7.25
CA ASN A 162 8.23 21.67 6.39
C ASN A 162 7.59 22.99 5.90
N GLY A 163 6.73 23.62 6.69
CA GLY A 163 6.08 24.88 6.33
C GLY A 163 4.89 24.77 5.38
N ALA A 164 4.44 23.57 5.04
CA ALA A 164 3.22 23.32 4.26
C ALA A 164 2.18 22.58 5.10
N GLY A 165 0.89 22.84 4.85
CA GLY A 165 -0.20 22.02 5.35
C GLY A 165 -0.24 20.68 4.59
N HIS A 166 -0.66 19.61 5.25
CA HIS A 166 -0.80 18.29 4.63
C HIS A 166 -2.21 17.75 4.81
N VAL A 167 -2.70 17.08 3.77
CA VAL A 167 -3.92 16.28 3.83
C VAL A 167 -3.72 15.12 4.81
N ILE A 168 -4.74 14.86 5.63
CA ILE A 168 -4.77 13.75 6.58
C ILE A 168 -5.53 12.60 5.90
N PRO A 169 -4.85 11.53 5.44
CA PRO A 169 -5.47 10.46 4.66
C PRO A 169 -6.66 9.81 5.37
N GLU A 170 -6.56 9.63 6.71
CA GLU A 170 -7.61 9.01 7.52
C GLU A 170 -8.91 9.84 7.59
N ARG A 171 -8.89 11.10 7.13
CA ARG A 171 -10.09 11.94 6.97
C ARG A 171 -10.72 11.85 5.58
N GLN A 172 -10.09 11.15 4.64
CA GLN A 172 -10.61 10.96 3.30
C GLN A 172 -11.68 9.87 3.28
N ARG A 173 -12.68 10.01 2.39
CA ARG A 173 -13.85 9.13 2.31
C ARG A 173 -13.51 7.64 2.21
N VAL A 174 -12.46 7.29 1.46
CA VAL A 174 -12.08 5.90 1.22
C VAL A 174 -11.56 5.26 2.50
N LEU A 175 -10.63 5.94 3.21
CA LEU A 175 -10.11 5.41 4.47
C LEU A 175 -11.15 5.43 5.59
N LEU A 176 -12.03 6.41 5.64
CA LEU A 176 -13.16 6.41 6.58
C LEU A 176 -14.06 5.19 6.35
N PHE A 177 -14.34 4.85 5.09
CA PHE A 177 -15.10 3.64 4.75
C PHE A 177 -14.37 2.37 5.17
N ASP A 178 -13.08 2.24 4.84
CA ASP A 178 -12.27 1.07 5.18
C ASP A 178 -12.19 0.86 6.71
N ARG A 179 -11.98 1.93 7.47
CA ARG A 179 -11.95 1.85 8.94
C ARG A 179 -13.31 1.45 9.52
N MET A 180 -14.39 1.97 8.96
CA MET A 180 -15.75 1.60 9.34
C MET A 180 -16.03 0.13 9.04
N VAL A 181 -15.71 -0.35 7.85
CA VAL A 181 -15.86 -1.77 7.48
C VAL A 181 -15.03 -2.66 8.41
N ALA A 182 -13.75 -2.31 8.62
CA ALA A 182 -12.87 -3.07 9.52
C ALA A 182 -13.43 -3.13 10.95
N PHE A 183 -13.99 -2.03 11.46
CA PHE A 183 -14.60 -1.96 12.79
C PHE A 183 -15.80 -2.90 12.94
N HIS A 184 -16.68 -2.96 11.94
CA HIS A 184 -17.82 -3.87 11.91
C HIS A 184 -17.41 -5.33 11.81
N VAL A 185 -16.53 -5.65 10.85
CA VAL A 185 -16.06 -7.02 10.59
C VAL A 185 -15.35 -7.62 11.81
N GLN A 186 -14.53 -6.85 12.51
CA GLN A 186 -13.85 -7.28 13.73
C GLN A 186 -14.81 -7.67 14.85
N ARG A 187 -16.01 -7.10 14.84
CA ARG A 187 -17.08 -7.39 15.83
C ARG A 187 -18.11 -8.38 15.31
N THR A 188 -17.85 -9.02 14.18
CA THR A 188 -18.74 -10.00 13.54
C THR A 188 -20.13 -9.41 13.20
N VAL A 189 -20.19 -8.11 12.94
CA VAL A 189 -21.40 -7.39 12.55
C VAL A 189 -21.34 -7.11 11.05
N SER A 190 -22.44 -7.33 10.35
CA SER A 190 -22.57 -6.98 8.94
C SER A 190 -22.56 -5.46 8.76
N VAL A 191 -21.89 -5.00 7.69
CA VAL A 191 -21.93 -3.58 7.31
C VAL A 191 -23.30 -3.27 6.69
N PRO A 192 -24.10 -2.33 7.23
CA PRO A 192 -25.50 -2.14 6.84
C PRO A 192 -25.69 -1.33 5.55
N MET A 193 -24.63 -0.83 4.94
CA MET A 193 -24.70 0.03 3.75
C MET A 193 -23.58 -0.25 2.74
N SER A 194 -23.84 0.10 1.48
CA SER A 194 -22.82 0.03 0.42
C SER A 194 -21.82 1.20 0.51
N ALA A 195 -20.70 1.10 -0.22
CA ALA A 195 -19.74 2.21 -0.32
C ALA A 195 -20.38 3.47 -0.93
N GLY A 196 -21.29 3.31 -1.93
CA GLY A 196 -22.00 4.43 -2.54
C GLY A 196 -22.88 5.17 -1.55
N ASP A 197 -23.71 4.45 -0.77
CA ASP A 197 -24.59 5.01 0.25
C ASP A 197 -23.78 5.70 1.36
N PHE A 198 -22.65 5.08 1.75
CA PHE A 198 -21.73 5.66 2.72
C PHE A 198 -21.15 7.00 2.25
N TYR A 199 -20.67 7.08 0.99
CA TYR A 199 -20.09 8.31 0.46
C TYR A 199 -21.13 9.42 0.32
N GLN A 200 -22.37 9.08 -0.07
CA GLN A 200 -23.46 10.04 -0.11
C GLN A 200 -23.79 10.53 1.29
N GLY A 201 -24.01 9.64 2.24
CA GLY A 201 -24.33 10.01 3.62
C GLY A 201 -23.20 10.77 4.32
N LEU A 202 -21.93 10.48 3.97
CA LEU A 202 -20.79 11.23 4.48
C LEU A 202 -20.83 12.70 4.03
N ALA A 203 -21.12 12.95 2.73
CA ALA A 203 -21.23 14.29 2.19
C ALA A 203 -22.43 15.07 2.76
N GLU A 204 -23.52 14.38 3.12
CA GLU A 204 -24.71 15.00 3.72
C GLU A 204 -24.52 15.35 5.21
N LYS A 205 -23.79 14.50 5.95
CA LYS A 205 -23.71 14.58 7.43
C LYS A 205 -22.47 15.31 7.96
N PHE A 206 -21.39 15.42 7.14
CA PHE A 206 -20.10 15.97 7.55
C PHE A 206 -19.62 17.03 6.58
N SER A 207 -18.87 18.01 7.10
CA SER A 207 -18.32 19.09 6.29
C SER A 207 -17.05 18.64 5.56
N GLU A 208 -17.05 18.73 4.24
CA GLU A 208 -15.86 18.45 3.43
C GLU A 208 -15.02 19.73 3.25
N ARG A 209 -13.70 19.61 3.45
CA ARG A 209 -12.70 20.65 3.17
C ARG A 209 -11.44 20.00 2.61
N ASP A 210 -10.99 20.46 1.46
CA ASP A 210 -9.76 19.97 0.82
C ASP A 210 -9.72 18.43 0.68
N GLY A 211 -10.87 17.79 0.36
CA GLY A 211 -11.00 16.33 0.22
C GLY A 211 -11.03 15.55 1.53
N MET A 212 -11.11 16.22 2.66
CA MET A 212 -11.18 15.66 4.02
C MET A 212 -12.51 15.99 4.69
N TYR A 213 -12.98 15.09 5.55
CA TYR A 213 -14.22 15.27 6.30
C TYR A 213 -13.97 15.69 7.75
N PHE A 214 -14.83 16.57 8.25
CA PHE A 214 -14.72 17.19 9.57
C PHE A 214 -16.07 17.19 10.29
N LEU A 215 -16.00 17.15 11.64
CA LEU A 215 -17.13 17.49 12.46
C LEU A 215 -17.37 19.02 12.38
N SER A 216 -18.58 19.49 12.58
CA SER A 216 -18.93 20.91 12.50
C SER A 216 -18.09 21.80 13.43
N ASP A 217 -17.80 21.29 14.63
CA ASP A 217 -16.96 21.97 15.63
C ASP A 217 -15.46 22.00 15.28
N GLN A 218 -15.01 21.17 14.34
CA GLN A 218 -13.61 21.10 13.88
C GLN A 218 -13.33 22.03 12.68
N VAL A 219 -14.34 22.43 11.94
CA VAL A 219 -14.19 23.21 10.70
C VAL A 219 -13.50 24.55 10.96
N GLU A 220 -13.94 25.29 11.98
CA GLU A 220 -13.36 26.59 12.31
C GLU A 220 -11.87 26.48 12.68
N GLU A 221 -11.50 25.46 13.47
CA GLU A 221 -10.12 25.20 13.82
C GLU A 221 -9.28 24.86 12.57
N TYR A 222 -9.83 24.04 11.67
CA TYR A 222 -9.18 23.69 10.42
C TYR A 222 -8.92 24.93 9.55
N GLU A 223 -9.96 25.72 9.28
CA GLU A 223 -9.86 26.91 8.42
C GLU A 223 -8.88 27.95 8.99
N ARG A 224 -8.91 28.20 10.30
CA ARG A 224 -7.96 29.09 10.96
C ARG A 224 -6.50 28.63 10.77
N LYS A 225 -6.22 27.35 10.96
CA LYS A 225 -4.89 26.78 10.76
C LYS A 225 -4.52 26.77 9.28
N ARG A 226 -5.46 26.46 8.41
CA ARG A 226 -5.29 26.41 6.94
C ARG A 226 -4.85 27.77 6.38
N MET A 227 -5.43 28.87 6.85
CA MET A 227 -5.09 30.24 6.42
C MET A 227 -3.64 30.65 6.74
N THR A 228 -3.00 29.97 7.67
CA THR A 228 -1.59 30.26 8.06
C THR A 228 -0.59 29.69 7.03
N PHE A 229 -1.04 28.82 6.12
CA PHE A 229 -0.19 28.15 5.15
C PHE A 229 -0.71 28.44 3.72
N SER A 230 0.18 28.88 2.83
CA SER A 230 -0.17 29.26 1.45
C SER A 230 -0.47 28.06 0.55
N GLU A 231 0.04 26.89 0.88
CA GLU A 231 -0.12 25.68 0.07
C GLU A 231 -0.51 24.49 0.94
N LEU A 232 -1.49 23.71 0.45
CA LEU A 232 -1.70 22.34 0.89
C LEU A 232 -0.97 21.42 -0.07
N SER A 233 -0.08 20.61 0.48
CA SER A 233 0.48 19.49 -0.28
C SER A 233 -0.61 18.42 -0.38
N GLN A 234 -1.24 18.37 -1.54
CA GLN A 234 -2.18 17.30 -1.87
C GLN A 234 -1.39 16.02 -2.11
N MET A 235 -1.69 14.98 -1.35
CA MET A 235 -1.32 13.61 -1.73
C MET A 235 -2.47 13.07 -2.58
N ASP A 236 -2.38 13.32 -3.90
CA ASP A 236 -3.52 13.22 -4.82
C ASP A 236 -3.82 11.81 -5.35
N LEU A 237 -3.09 10.78 -4.96
CA LEU A 237 -3.31 9.45 -5.52
C LEU A 237 -3.45 8.41 -4.42
N PHE A 238 -4.67 7.94 -4.29
CA PHE A 238 -4.97 6.73 -3.54
C PHE A 238 -4.43 5.53 -4.34
N VAL A 239 -3.50 4.79 -3.77
CA VAL A 239 -2.88 3.64 -4.44
C VAL A 239 -3.67 2.39 -4.07
N SER A 240 -4.55 1.95 -4.98
CA SER A 240 -5.41 0.77 -4.80
C SER A 240 -5.12 -0.37 -5.77
N ASP A 241 -4.37 -0.11 -6.83
CA ASP A 241 -4.03 -1.06 -7.89
C ASP A 241 -2.64 -0.75 -8.50
N GLU A 242 -2.20 -1.59 -9.44
CA GLU A 242 -0.93 -1.39 -10.14
C GLU A 242 -0.88 -0.07 -10.93
N ALA A 243 -1.97 0.30 -11.59
CA ALA A 243 -2.02 1.49 -12.45
C ALA A 243 -1.87 2.77 -11.63
N SER A 244 -2.61 2.89 -10.52
CA SER A 244 -2.50 4.01 -9.58
C SER A 244 -1.14 4.05 -8.89
N ALA A 245 -0.55 2.89 -8.57
CA ALA A 245 0.81 2.81 -8.03
C ALA A 245 1.87 3.35 -9.00
N ILE A 246 1.79 2.99 -10.27
CA ILE A 246 2.70 3.48 -11.32
C ILE A 246 2.51 4.99 -11.52
N GLN A 247 1.28 5.48 -11.53
CA GLN A 247 0.99 6.91 -11.69
C GLN A 247 1.52 7.70 -10.49
N TRP A 248 1.31 7.22 -9.27
CA TRP A 248 1.86 7.79 -8.04
C TRP A 248 3.40 7.85 -8.09
N LEU A 249 4.06 6.75 -8.46
CA LEU A 249 5.52 6.70 -8.62
C LEU A 249 6.01 7.69 -9.67
N ARG A 250 5.31 7.80 -10.80
CA ARG A 250 5.64 8.74 -11.86
C ARG A 250 5.59 10.19 -11.38
N GLN A 251 4.59 10.53 -10.59
CA GLN A 251 4.47 11.86 -9.98
C GLN A 251 5.62 12.11 -9.01
N GLN A 252 5.86 11.20 -8.06
CA GLN A 252 6.94 11.32 -7.08
C GLN A 252 8.33 11.47 -7.73
N LEU A 253 8.61 10.68 -8.77
CA LEU A 253 9.89 10.70 -9.46
C LEU A 253 10.03 11.88 -10.43
N LYS A 254 8.93 12.40 -10.97
CA LYS A 254 8.92 13.61 -11.81
C LYS A 254 9.28 14.85 -11.00
N GLU A 255 8.77 14.95 -9.80
CA GLU A 255 9.09 16.02 -8.86
C GLU A 255 10.53 15.93 -8.35
N GLN A 256 10.94 14.74 -7.95
CA GLN A 256 12.26 14.48 -7.38
C GLN A 256 12.76 13.08 -7.75
N PRO A 257 13.88 12.94 -8.47
CA PRO A 257 14.56 11.66 -8.59
C PRO A 257 14.98 11.15 -7.20
N ARG A 258 14.47 9.98 -6.80
CA ARG A 258 14.60 9.43 -5.44
C ARG A 258 15.27 8.06 -5.46
N THR A 259 15.89 7.70 -4.34
CA THR A 259 16.36 6.33 -4.10
C THR A 259 15.21 5.44 -3.66
N PHE A 260 15.42 4.12 -3.71
CA PHE A 260 14.46 3.17 -3.15
C PHE A 260 14.20 3.44 -1.66
N GLN A 261 15.26 3.78 -0.92
CA GLN A 261 15.19 4.10 0.50
C GLN A 261 14.27 5.31 0.80
N ASP A 262 14.26 6.29 -0.10
CA ASP A 262 13.39 7.47 0.03
C ASP A 262 11.93 7.17 -0.32
N LEU A 263 11.71 6.28 -1.32
CA LEU A 263 10.36 5.96 -1.83
C LEU A 263 9.61 4.98 -0.95
N GLN A 264 10.28 3.93 -0.46
CA GLN A 264 9.62 2.80 0.20
C GLN A 264 8.75 3.20 1.40
N PRO A 265 9.20 4.03 2.36
CA PRO A 265 8.36 4.40 3.50
C PRO A 265 7.15 5.23 3.10
N VAL A 266 7.31 6.12 2.10
CA VAL A 266 6.22 6.96 1.59
C VAL A 266 5.20 6.09 0.84
N PHE A 267 5.69 5.17 0.00
CA PHE A 267 4.84 4.22 -0.71
C PHE A 267 4.04 3.33 0.25
N MET A 268 4.67 2.78 1.30
CA MET A 268 3.99 2.00 2.32
C MET A 268 2.90 2.78 3.03
N ARG A 269 3.20 4.03 3.39
CA ARG A 269 2.23 4.92 4.04
C ARG A 269 1.02 5.17 3.13
N ASP A 270 1.26 5.45 1.84
CA ASP A 270 0.24 5.88 0.89
C ASP A 270 -0.57 4.70 0.32
N THR A 271 -0.08 3.46 0.50
CA THR A 271 -0.79 2.22 0.15
C THR A 271 -1.58 1.61 1.31
N GLN A 272 -1.75 2.31 2.43
CA GLN A 272 -2.43 1.76 3.63
C GLN A 272 -3.92 1.47 3.44
N GLY A 273 -4.60 2.09 2.45
CA GLY A 273 -5.99 1.83 2.12
C GLY A 273 -6.29 0.46 1.48
N GLY A 274 -5.25 -0.34 1.29
CA GLY A 274 -5.37 -1.67 0.70
C GLY A 274 -5.40 -1.65 -0.83
N TRP A 275 -5.09 -2.81 -1.42
CA TRP A 275 -5.23 -3.07 -2.84
C TRP A 275 -6.58 -3.75 -3.10
N ASP A 276 -7.04 -3.68 -4.34
CA ASP A 276 -8.25 -4.38 -4.74
C ASP A 276 -8.15 -5.87 -4.41
N LYS A 277 -9.26 -6.43 -3.95
CA LYS A 277 -9.32 -7.80 -3.40
C LYS A 277 -8.76 -8.87 -4.33
N HIS A 278 -8.90 -8.66 -5.63
CA HIS A 278 -8.49 -9.62 -6.67
C HIS A 278 -7.16 -9.25 -7.31
N GLU A 279 -6.63 -8.05 -7.05
CA GLU A 279 -5.36 -7.57 -7.59
C GLU A 279 -4.18 -8.13 -6.81
N ARG A 280 -3.21 -8.72 -7.52
CA ARG A 280 -1.93 -9.14 -6.92
C ARG A 280 -1.15 -7.90 -6.50
N ARG A 281 -0.88 -7.77 -5.22
CA ARG A 281 -0.06 -6.69 -4.68
C ARG A 281 1.40 -6.86 -5.09
N LEU A 282 1.91 -5.88 -5.83
CA LEU A 282 3.31 -5.85 -6.25
C LEU A 282 4.20 -5.16 -5.21
N GLU A 283 5.42 -5.63 -5.09
CA GLU A 283 6.45 -4.96 -4.30
C GLU A 283 6.93 -3.69 -5.02
N LEU A 284 7.28 -2.65 -4.25
CA LEU A 284 7.77 -1.40 -4.82
C LEU A 284 8.94 -1.60 -5.79
N MET A 285 9.84 -2.55 -5.50
CA MET A 285 10.99 -2.84 -6.36
C MET A 285 10.55 -3.42 -7.71
N GLU A 286 9.52 -4.27 -7.75
CA GLU A 286 8.97 -4.80 -9.01
C GLU A 286 8.36 -3.68 -9.85
N LEU A 287 7.59 -2.77 -9.23
CA LEU A 287 7.01 -1.61 -9.90
C LEU A 287 8.09 -0.69 -10.47
N LEU A 288 9.15 -0.42 -9.71
CA LEU A 288 10.25 0.42 -10.14
C LEU A 288 11.03 -0.18 -11.30
N GLN A 289 11.42 -1.45 -11.21
CA GLN A 289 12.21 -2.14 -12.24
C GLN A 289 11.47 -2.28 -13.58
N GLN A 290 10.14 -2.37 -13.54
CA GLN A 290 9.33 -2.56 -14.75
C GLN A 290 8.90 -1.25 -15.41
N ASN A 291 8.96 -0.11 -14.71
CA ASN A 291 8.37 1.15 -15.21
C ASN A 291 9.31 2.35 -15.19
N PHE A 292 10.45 2.26 -14.47
CA PHE A 292 11.37 3.37 -14.27
C PHE A 292 12.83 2.94 -14.47
N ILE A 293 13.72 3.92 -14.58
CA ILE A 293 15.16 3.67 -14.79
C ILE A 293 15.92 4.06 -13.52
N GLN A 294 16.80 3.16 -13.08
CA GLN A 294 17.75 3.42 -12.00
C GLN A 294 19.07 3.88 -12.61
N TYR A 295 19.64 4.95 -12.09
CA TYR A 295 20.98 5.38 -12.46
C TYR A 295 22.03 4.57 -11.65
N ASP A 296 22.89 3.85 -12.37
CA ASP A 296 23.91 2.95 -11.79
C ASP A 296 25.24 3.63 -11.43
N GLY A 297 25.42 4.88 -11.86
CA GLY A 297 26.66 5.65 -11.62
C GLY A 297 27.74 5.49 -12.70
N THR A 298 27.52 4.73 -13.77
CA THR A 298 28.54 4.42 -14.79
C THR A 298 28.62 5.45 -15.91
N GLU A 299 27.47 5.93 -16.39
CA GLU A 299 27.35 6.91 -17.48
C GLU A 299 27.29 8.35 -16.96
N GLU A 300 27.09 9.30 -17.88
CA GLU A 300 26.75 10.67 -17.50
C GLU A 300 25.45 10.73 -16.72
N VAL A 301 25.39 11.62 -15.71
CA VAL A 301 24.19 11.79 -14.90
C VAL A 301 23.01 12.27 -15.76
N PRO A 302 21.88 11.56 -15.77
CA PRO A 302 20.70 11.97 -16.52
C PRO A 302 20.24 13.39 -16.19
N SER A 303 19.75 14.12 -17.21
CA SER A 303 19.41 15.55 -17.07
C SER A 303 18.43 15.83 -15.95
N GLN A 304 17.47 14.94 -15.71
CA GLN A 304 16.48 15.07 -14.62
C GLN A 304 17.14 15.01 -13.25
N ILE A 305 18.06 14.05 -13.04
CA ILE A 305 18.80 13.91 -11.79
C ILE A 305 19.78 15.09 -11.61
N HIS A 306 20.48 15.46 -12.68
CA HIS A 306 21.40 16.60 -12.67
C HIS A 306 20.71 17.91 -12.28
N ALA A 307 19.56 18.22 -12.91
CA ALA A 307 18.77 19.41 -12.60
C ALA A 307 18.34 19.44 -11.12
N TYR A 308 17.84 18.31 -10.62
CA TYR A 308 17.45 18.18 -9.21
C TYR A 308 18.63 18.39 -8.25
N LEU A 309 19.76 17.72 -8.48
CA LEU A 309 20.92 17.81 -7.61
C LEU A 309 21.55 19.22 -7.64
N SER A 310 21.66 19.83 -8.81
CA SER A 310 22.17 21.19 -8.96
C SER A 310 21.30 22.26 -8.27
N LYS A 311 19.98 22.04 -8.22
CA LYS A 311 19.06 22.94 -7.52
C LYS A 311 19.12 22.80 -6.00
N ASN A 312 19.25 21.58 -5.49
CA ASN A 312 19.07 21.28 -4.07
C ASN A 312 20.39 21.15 -3.29
N TYR A 313 21.53 20.98 -3.96
CA TYR A 313 22.84 20.84 -3.31
C TYR A 313 23.80 21.92 -3.80
N LYS A 314 24.20 22.83 -2.91
CA LYS A 314 25.03 23.99 -3.25
C LYS A 314 26.42 23.59 -3.79
N ASP A 315 26.99 22.53 -3.23
CA ASP A 315 28.30 21.94 -3.58
C ASP A 315 28.31 21.20 -4.92
N LEU A 316 27.15 20.89 -5.48
CA LEU A 316 26.97 20.24 -6.78
C LEU A 316 26.50 21.19 -7.88
N ARG A 317 26.23 22.46 -7.54
CA ARG A 317 25.73 23.45 -8.48
C ARG A 317 26.78 23.79 -9.54
N GLY A 318 26.38 23.72 -10.80
CA GLY A 318 27.25 24.05 -11.95
C GLY A 318 28.30 22.99 -12.30
N LYS A 319 28.32 21.84 -11.62
CA LYS A 319 29.20 20.73 -11.99
C LYS A 319 28.75 20.06 -13.28
N PRO A 320 29.68 19.62 -14.13
CA PRO A 320 29.33 18.86 -15.34
C PRO A 320 28.76 17.49 -14.99
N LYS A 321 27.99 16.89 -15.92
CA LYS A 321 27.26 15.63 -15.73
C LYS A 321 28.17 14.42 -15.45
N ASP A 322 29.44 14.50 -15.80
CA ASP A 322 30.45 13.47 -15.61
C ASP A 322 31.27 13.66 -14.34
N ASP A 323 31.02 14.71 -13.53
CA ASP A 323 31.70 14.96 -12.26
C ASP A 323 31.56 13.76 -11.29
N PRO A 324 32.66 13.25 -10.71
CA PRO A 324 32.61 12.09 -9.83
C PRO A 324 31.75 12.28 -8.58
N ALA A 325 31.75 13.48 -7.98
CA ALA A 325 30.94 13.77 -6.78
C ALA A 325 29.44 13.84 -7.15
N LEU A 326 29.12 14.37 -8.33
CA LEU A 326 27.76 14.37 -8.86
C LEU A 326 27.28 12.95 -9.14
N ARG A 327 28.10 12.12 -9.80
CA ARG A 327 27.79 10.70 -10.05
C ARG A 327 27.55 9.91 -8.76
N ALA A 328 28.41 10.09 -7.76
CA ALA A 328 28.28 9.43 -6.46
C ALA A 328 26.95 9.79 -5.76
N LYS A 329 26.52 11.05 -5.84
CA LYS A 329 25.26 11.50 -5.24
C LYS A 329 24.02 11.12 -6.08
N ALA A 330 24.19 10.96 -7.40
CA ALA A 330 23.16 10.56 -8.34
C ALA A 330 22.87 9.04 -8.29
N LYS A 331 23.87 8.24 -7.92
CA LYS A 331 23.80 6.78 -7.90
C LYS A 331 22.60 6.27 -7.12
N ASP A 332 22.00 5.19 -7.63
CA ASP A 332 20.85 4.49 -7.07
C ASP A 332 19.52 5.30 -7.07
N ARG A 333 19.49 6.47 -7.74
CA ARG A 333 18.27 7.23 -7.92
C ARG A 333 17.46 6.72 -9.11
N TRP A 334 16.18 6.58 -8.87
CA TRP A 334 15.18 6.29 -9.89
C TRP A 334 14.69 7.58 -10.54
N PHE A 335 14.37 7.53 -11.81
CA PHE A 335 13.82 8.65 -12.57
C PHE A 335 12.88 8.20 -13.67
N VAL A 336 12.05 9.12 -14.17
CA VAL A 336 11.07 8.82 -15.22
C VAL A 336 11.78 8.69 -16.57
N PRO A 337 11.58 7.58 -17.31
CA PRO A 337 12.15 7.41 -18.65
C PRO A 337 11.70 8.54 -19.58
N ASP A 338 12.61 9.00 -20.44
CA ASP A 338 12.24 9.86 -21.58
C ASP A 338 11.28 9.08 -22.49
N PRO A 339 10.09 9.62 -22.87
CA PRO A 339 9.15 8.97 -23.77
C PRO A 339 9.76 8.44 -25.07
N LYS A 340 10.82 9.10 -25.57
CA LYS A 340 11.54 8.66 -26.77
C LYS A 340 12.46 7.46 -26.55
N LYS A 341 12.81 7.13 -25.29
CA LYS A 341 13.70 6.04 -24.89
C LYS A 341 12.97 4.94 -24.12
N SER A 342 11.65 5.07 -23.90
CA SER A 342 10.87 4.12 -23.10
C SER A 342 10.55 2.80 -23.80
N GLY A 343 10.70 2.72 -25.13
CA GLY A 343 10.25 1.58 -25.93
C GLY A 343 10.88 0.24 -25.57
N ASP A 344 12.12 0.21 -25.10
CA ASP A 344 12.76 -1.03 -24.68
C ASP A 344 12.24 -1.49 -23.30
N LEU A 345 11.96 -0.56 -22.40
CA LEU A 345 11.37 -0.84 -21.09
C LEU A 345 9.93 -1.37 -21.26
N GLU A 346 9.15 -0.77 -22.15
CA GLU A 346 7.79 -1.22 -22.47
C GLU A 346 7.77 -2.64 -23.03
N LYS A 347 8.69 -2.97 -23.94
CA LYS A 347 8.83 -4.33 -24.48
C LYS A 347 9.23 -5.35 -23.39
N LEU A 348 10.12 -4.97 -22.48
CA LEU A 348 10.51 -5.84 -21.36
C LEU A 348 9.34 -6.07 -20.41
N ARG A 349 8.57 -5.02 -20.10
CA ARG A 349 7.36 -5.12 -19.30
C ARG A 349 6.32 -6.00 -19.96
N GLU A 350 6.04 -5.80 -21.25
CA GLU A 350 5.08 -6.62 -22.01
C GLU A 350 5.46 -8.09 -22.00
N ARG A 351 6.74 -8.42 -22.22
CA ARG A 351 7.24 -9.81 -22.13
C ARG A 351 7.04 -10.41 -20.73
N SER A 352 7.27 -9.62 -19.68
CA SER A 352 7.05 -10.06 -18.30
C SER A 352 5.57 -10.36 -18.02
N LEU A 353 4.67 -9.46 -18.46
CA LEU A 353 3.23 -9.63 -18.32
C LEU A 353 2.71 -10.85 -19.07
N LEU A 354 3.17 -11.06 -20.31
CA LEU A 354 2.79 -12.24 -21.09
C LEU A 354 3.28 -13.54 -20.49
N ARG A 355 4.50 -13.57 -19.94
CA ARG A 355 5.00 -14.74 -19.20
C ARG A 355 4.13 -15.07 -18.00
N GLU A 356 3.77 -14.04 -17.20
CA GLU A 356 2.91 -14.22 -16.04
C GLU A 356 1.51 -14.69 -16.45
N PHE A 357 0.96 -14.20 -17.56
CA PHE A 357 -0.30 -14.68 -18.12
C PHE A 357 -0.23 -16.18 -18.49
N GLU A 358 0.85 -16.64 -19.13
CA GLU A 358 1.04 -18.05 -19.45
C GLU A 358 1.21 -18.92 -18.19
N GLU A 359 1.80 -18.40 -17.13
CA GLU A 359 1.86 -19.08 -15.82
C GLU A 359 0.44 -19.27 -15.23
N TYR A 360 -0.43 -18.26 -15.32
CA TYR A 360 -1.84 -18.38 -14.92
C TYR A 360 -2.58 -19.39 -15.82
N ARG A 361 -2.35 -19.38 -17.13
CA ARG A 361 -2.94 -20.31 -18.09
C ARG A 361 -2.54 -21.75 -17.79
N ALA A 362 -1.28 -21.98 -17.47
CA ALA A 362 -0.75 -23.32 -17.14
C ALA A 362 -1.19 -23.81 -15.75
N SER A 363 -1.70 -22.95 -14.89
CA SER A 363 -2.13 -23.32 -13.54
C SER A 363 -3.36 -24.24 -13.58
N LYS A 364 -3.38 -25.30 -12.77
CA LYS A 364 -4.43 -26.34 -12.75
C LYS A 364 -5.70 -25.97 -11.97
N GLY A 365 -5.82 -24.74 -11.44
CA GLY A 365 -6.97 -24.30 -10.64
C GLY A 365 -8.21 -24.01 -11.50
N LYS A 366 -9.39 -24.39 -11.03
CA LYS A 366 -10.68 -24.04 -11.67
C LYS A 366 -11.02 -22.55 -11.56
N SER A 367 -10.48 -21.84 -10.58
CA SER A 367 -10.71 -20.42 -10.36
C SER A 367 -9.43 -19.74 -9.85
N ILE A 368 -9.19 -18.53 -10.31
CA ILE A 368 -8.06 -17.68 -9.91
C ILE A 368 -8.60 -16.51 -9.10
N LYS A 369 -8.31 -16.49 -7.80
CA LYS A 369 -8.87 -15.50 -6.88
C LYS A 369 -8.05 -14.21 -6.79
N VAL A 370 -6.73 -14.32 -6.97
CA VAL A 370 -5.79 -13.19 -6.90
C VAL A 370 -4.84 -13.31 -8.10
N PHE A 371 -4.73 -12.26 -8.88
CA PHE A 371 -3.93 -12.22 -10.10
C PHE A 371 -3.54 -10.78 -10.42
N ARG A 372 -2.64 -10.60 -11.36
CA ARG A 372 -2.23 -9.29 -11.86
C ARG A 372 -3.12 -8.91 -13.04
N VAL A 373 -3.97 -7.90 -12.87
CA VAL A 373 -4.93 -7.45 -13.89
C VAL A 373 -4.23 -7.02 -15.18
N GLU A 374 -3.10 -6.31 -15.10
CA GLU A 374 -2.31 -5.92 -16.27
C GLU A 374 -1.78 -7.13 -17.06
N ALA A 375 -1.44 -8.24 -16.39
CA ALA A 375 -1.03 -9.47 -17.08
C ALA A 375 -2.21 -10.09 -17.83
N MET A 376 -3.40 -10.08 -17.25
CA MET A 376 -4.63 -10.56 -17.92
C MET A 376 -4.97 -9.68 -19.13
N ARG A 377 -4.91 -8.35 -19.02
CA ARG A 377 -5.13 -7.42 -20.15
C ARG A 377 -4.15 -7.68 -21.30
N ALA A 378 -2.85 -7.83 -20.97
CA ALA A 378 -1.81 -8.11 -21.97
C ALA A 378 -2.01 -9.48 -22.62
N GLY A 379 -2.37 -10.51 -21.84
CA GLY A 379 -2.63 -11.85 -22.32
C GLY A 379 -3.85 -11.92 -23.23
N PHE A 380 -4.97 -11.31 -22.85
CA PHE A 380 -6.19 -11.25 -23.66
C PHE A 380 -5.92 -10.56 -25.00
N LYS A 381 -5.21 -9.43 -24.97
CA LYS A 381 -4.80 -8.73 -26.18
C LYS A 381 -3.93 -9.63 -27.08
N ALA A 382 -2.91 -10.28 -26.53
CA ALA A 382 -2.01 -11.13 -27.29
C ALA A 382 -2.72 -12.37 -27.87
N ALA A 383 -3.66 -12.96 -27.13
CA ALA A 383 -4.49 -14.07 -27.61
C ALA A 383 -5.45 -13.62 -28.73
N TYR A 384 -6.05 -12.43 -28.58
CA TYR A 384 -6.89 -11.83 -29.60
C TYR A 384 -6.11 -11.55 -30.90
N ASP A 385 -4.91 -10.97 -30.82
CA ASP A 385 -4.05 -10.70 -31.98
C ASP A 385 -3.63 -11.99 -32.69
N LYS A 386 -3.49 -13.10 -31.96
CA LYS A 386 -3.20 -14.44 -32.49
C LYS A 386 -4.45 -15.22 -32.93
N LYS A 387 -5.64 -14.67 -32.73
CA LYS A 387 -6.94 -15.33 -32.96
C LYS A 387 -7.16 -16.59 -32.10
N ASP A 388 -6.48 -16.68 -30.95
CA ASP A 388 -6.67 -17.76 -29.96
C ASP A 388 -7.85 -17.38 -29.01
N TYR A 389 -9.06 -17.36 -29.60
CA TYR A 389 -10.28 -16.95 -28.89
C TYR A 389 -10.63 -17.89 -27.74
N ARG A 390 -10.29 -19.17 -27.90
CA ARG A 390 -10.54 -20.18 -26.85
C ARG A 390 -9.74 -19.89 -25.58
N ALA A 391 -8.48 -19.47 -25.73
CA ALA A 391 -7.67 -19.07 -24.58
C ALA A 391 -8.26 -17.89 -23.79
N ILE A 392 -8.93 -16.96 -24.47
CA ILE A 392 -9.59 -15.83 -23.81
C ILE A 392 -10.79 -16.34 -23.01
N VAL A 393 -11.65 -17.17 -23.61
CA VAL A 393 -12.86 -17.69 -22.93
C VAL A 393 -12.48 -18.57 -21.75
N ASP A 394 -11.58 -19.56 -21.97
CA ASP A 394 -11.13 -20.47 -20.92
C ASP A 394 -10.49 -19.72 -19.73
N MET A 395 -9.81 -18.61 -19.98
CA MET A 395 -9.23 -17.79 -18.90
C MET A 395 -10.28 -16.93 -18.23
N ALA A 396 -11.19 -16.29 -18.97
CA ALA A 396 -12.25 -15.46 -18.45
C ALA A 396 -13.16 -16.22 -17.48
N GLU A 397 -13.53 -17.46 -17.80
CA GLU A 397 -14.34 -18.34 -16.95
C GLU A 397 -13.67 -18.71 -15.63
N ARG A 398 -12.36 -18.53 -15.51
CA ARG A 398 -11.60 -18.77 -14.29
C ARG A 398 -11.45 -17.53 -13.40
N LEU A 399 -11.76 -16.35 -13.93
CA LEU A 399 -11.71 -15.09 -13.21
C LEU A 399 -13.02 -14.84 -12.45
N PRO A 400 -13.02 -14.00 -11.39
CA PRO A 400 -14.24 -13.53 -10.76
C PRO A 400 -15.06 -12.67 -11.74
N ASP A 401 -16.33 -12.96 -11.91
CA ASP A 401 -17.25 -12.26 -12.82
C ASP A 401 -17.20 -10.73 -12.65
N LYS A 402 -17.13 -10.29 -11.41
CA LYS A 402 -17.05 -8.85 -11.07
C LYS A 402 -15.87 -8.15 -11.74
N VAL A 403 -14.69 -8.77 -11.74
CA VAL A 403 -13.47 -8.17 -12.32
C VAL A 403 -13.56 -8.09 -13.83
N LEU A 404 -14.13 -9.11 -14.47
CA LEU A 404 -14.33 -9.12 -15.93
C LEU A 404 -15.33 -8.03 -16.34
N GLN A 405 -16.41 -7.84 -15.57
CA GLN A 405 -17.43 -6.82 -15.85
C GLN A 405 -16.96 -5.38 -15.59
N GLU A 406 -16.04 -5.18 -14.64
CA GLU A 406 -15.49 -3.85 -14.32
C GLU A 406 -14.36 -3.44 -15.28
N ASP A 407 -13.77 -4.36 -16.03
CA ASP A 407 -12.70 -4.08 -16.98
C ASP A 407 -13.20 -4.06 -18.43
N GLU A 408 -13.47 -2.87 -18.95
CA GLU A 408 -14.00 -2.66 -20.31
C GLU A 408 -13.16 -3.34 -21.40
N LYS A 409 -11.83 -3.39 -21.25
CA LYS A 409 -10.94 -3.99 -22.25
C LYS A 409 -11.00 -5.50 -22.24
N MET A 410 -10.96 -6.11 -21.04
CA MET A 410 -11.08 -7.57 -20.91
C MET A 410 -12.46 -8.04 -21.35
N LEU A 411 -13.52 -7.32 -20.96
CA LEU A 411 -14.88 -7.60 -21.36
C LEU A 411 -15.05 -7.55 -22.90
N MET A 412 -14.52 -6.51 -23.55
CA MET A 412 -14.54 -6.41 -25.01
C MET A 412 -13.87 -7.59 -25.70
N TYR A 413 -12.69 -8.03 -25.25
CA TYR A 413 -12.02 -9.18 -25.83
C TYR A 413 -12.79 -10.48 -25.59
N TYR A 414 -13.41 -10.63 -24.43
CA TYR A 414 -14.23 -11.80 -24.08
C TYR A 414 -15.49 -11.88 -24.96
N ASP A 415 -16.24 -10.79 -25.09
CA ASP A 415 -17.46 -10.75 -25.91
C ASP A 415 -17.17 -11.08 -27.37
N VAL A 416 -16.10 -10.51 -27.94
CA VAL A 416 -15.69 -10.80 -29.32
C VAL A 416 -15.22 -12.26 -29.45
N ALA A 417 -14.53 -12.80 -28.47
CA ALA A 417 -14.07 -14.18 -28.48
C ALA A 417 -15.25 -15.17 -28.46
N GLN A 418 -16.27 -14.89 -27.64
CA GLN A 418 -17.50 -15.70 -27.59
C GLN A 418 -18.27 -15.68 -28.93
N MET A 419 -18.43 -14.49 -29.52
CA MET A 419 -19.09 -14.36 -30.85
C MET A 419 -18.35 -15.17 -31.92
N ARG A 420 -17.02 -15.10 -31.96
CA ARG A 420 -16.20 -15.80 -32.96
C ARG A 420 -16.23 -17.32 -32.80
N LEU A 421 -16.27 -17.82 -31.57
CA LEU A 421 -16.39 -19.26 -31.30
C LEU A 421 -17.78 -19.78 -31.60
N GLY A 422 -18.85 -18.98 -31.37
CA GLY A 422 -20.21 -19.32 -31.75
C GLY A 422 -20.41 -19.39 -33.26
N ASP A 423 -19.84 -18.45 -34.03
CA ASP A 423 -19.87 -18.45 -35.49
C ASP A 423 -19.14 -19.70 -36.10
N ASP A 424 -18.05 -20.15 -35.46
CA ASP A 424 -17.31 -21.37 -35.92
C ASP A 424 -18.07 -22.67 -35.63
N ASP A 425 -18.78 -22.79 -34.51
CA ASP A 425 -19.62 -23.94 -34.16
C ASP A 425 -20.86 -24.04 -35.07
N ASP A 426 -21.52 -22.93 -35.42
CA ASP A 426 -22.63 -22.89 -36.34
C ASP A 426 -22.20 -23.24 -37.79
N SER A 427 -21.01 -22.82 -38.22
CA SER A 427 -20.47 -23.17 -39.55
C SER A 427 -20.07 -24.66 -39.67
N ALA A 428 -19.68 -25.28 -38.54
CA ALA A 428 -19.38 -26.71 -38.52
C ALA A 428 -20.61 -27.60 -38.52
N LEU A 429 -21.79 -27.09 -38.13
CA LEU A 429 -23.07 -27.82 -38.17
C LEU A 429 -23.74 -27.81 -39.56
N PHE A 430 -23.30 -26.92 -40.48
CA PHE A 430 -23.83 -26.80 -41.84
C PHE A 430 -22.86 -27.26 -42.95
N SER A 431 -21.73 -27.83 -42.59
CA SER A 431 -20.75 -28.46 -43.52
C SER A 431 -20.78 -29.98 -43.37
#